data_1012a29941f017961185a99af5dfc6e3
#
_entry.id   1012a29941f017961185a99af5dfc6e3
#
_cell.length_a   1.000
_cell.length_b   1.000
_cell.length_c   1.000
_cell.angle_alpha   90.00
_cell.angle_beta   90.00
_cell.angle_gamma   90.00
#
_symmetry.space_group_name_H-M   'P 1'
#
loop_
_entity.id
_entity.type
_entity.pdbx_description
1 polymer ?
#
loop_
_entity_poly.entity_id
_entity_poly.type
_entity_poly.pdbx_seq_one_letter_code
_entity_poly.pdbx_strand_id
1 'polypeptide(L)'
;SMSAVDMCMIENIPDLIDNGVDSLKIEGRMKSVHYVSTVANCYKAACDAYMESAEAFYAIKDDLINELWKVAQRELATGFYYKTPTENEQLFGARRKIPQYKFVGEVVDFDPATMTATIRQRNVILEGDHVEFYGPGFRHFECDIKDLHDANGNKIDRAPNPMELLTITVPQE
;
A
#
# COMPACT_ATOMS: atom_id res chain seq x y z
N SER A 1 -0.95 2.79 -27.66
CA SER A 1 -2.27 2.67 -27.03
C SER A 1 -2.50 3.89 -26.16
N MET A 2 -3.66 4.48 -26.22
CA MET A 2 -4.08 5.54 -25.31
C MET A 2 -4.45 4.91 -23.97
N SER A 3 -3.85 5.38 -22.89
CA SER A 3 -4.20 4.96 -21.52
C SER A 3 -4.48 6.21 -20.70
N ALA A 4 -5.60 6.24 -20.01
CA ALA A 4 -5.88 7.29 -19.04
C ALA A 4 -4.92 7.21 -17.85
N VAL A 5 -4.66 8.33 -17.19
CA VAL A 5 -4.06 8.37 -15.86
C VAL A 5 -5.01 7.71 -14.85
N ASP A 6 -4.49 7.20 -13.74
CA ASP A 6 -5.33 6.60 -12.70
C ASP A 6 -6.06 7.72 -11.93
N MET A 7 -7.36 7.53 -11.66
CA MET A 7 -8.14 8.51 -10.89
C MET A 7 -7.85 8.38 -9.40
N CYS A 8 -7.54 9.49 -8.74
CA CYS A 8 -7.32 9.57 -7.30
C CYS A 8 -8.02 10.80 -6.74
N MET A 9 -8.85 10.59 -5.72
CA MET A 9 -9.63 11.63 -5.04
C MET A 9 -9.25 11.77 -3.56
N ILE A 10 -8.09 11.24 -3.15
CA ILE A 10 -7.69 11.20 -1.74
C ILE A 10 -7.61 12.59 -1.11
N GLU A 11 -7.11 13.58 -1.84
CA GLU A 11 -7.02 14.97 -1.38
C GLU A 11 -8.38 15.65 -1.28
N ASN A 12 -9.39 15.10 -1.94
CA ASN A 12 -10.72 15.67 -2.10
C ASN A 12 -11.78 14.91 -1.28
N ILE A 13 -11.35 14.08 -0.33
CA ILE A 13 -12.26 13.37 0.59
C ILE A 13 -13.19 14.37 1.33
N PRO A 14 -12.71 15.53 1.82
CA PRO A 14 -13.58 16.55 2.38
C PRO A 14 -14.73 16.93 1.45
N ASP A 15 -14.44 17.28 0.22
CA ASP A 15 -15.45 17.69 -0.77
C ASP A 15 -16.48 16.58 -1.03
N LEU A 16 -16.03 15.32 -1.11
CA LEU A 16 -16.93 14.19 -1.35
C LEU A 16 -17.90 13.99 -0.17
N ILE A 17 -17.40 14.03 1.06
CA ILE A 17 -18.21 13.85 2.27
C ILE A 17 -19.18 15.03 2.44
N ASP A 18 -18.71 16.27 2.31
CA ASP A 18 -19.51 17.47 2.49
C ASP A 18 -20.63 17.60 1.44
N ASN A 19 -20.42 17.04 0.24
CA ASN A 19 -21.46 16.97 -0.79
C ASN A 19 -22.34 15.71 -0.70
N GLY A 20 -22.26 14.94 0.40
CA GLY A 20 -23.16 13.84 0.70
C GLY A 20 -22.93 12.57 -0.10
N VAL A 21 -21.67 12.28 -0.45
CA VAL A 21 -21.30 11.00 -1.06
C VAL A 21 -21.28 9.90 0.00
N ASP A 22 -22.21 8.96 -0.07
CA ASP A 22 -22.38 7.89 0.93
C ASP A 22 -21.39 6.73 0.77
N SER A 23 -20.81 6.54 -0.43
CA SER A 23 -19.98 5.37 -0.72
C SER A 23 -18.94 5.65 -1.80
N LEU A 24 -17.74 5.12 -1.58
CA LEU A 24 -16.62 5.20 -2.53
C LEU A 24 -16.34 3.82 -3.11
N LYS A 25 -16.30 3.73 -4.44
CA LYS A 25 -15.92 2.49 -5.12
C LYS A 25 -14.46 2.54 -5.56
N ILE A 26 -13.67 1.60 -5.06
CA ILE A 26 -12.27 1.42 -5.46
C ILE A 26 -12.20 0.36 -6.56
N GLU A 27 -11.61 0.70 -7.71
CA GLU A 27 -11.39 -0.25 -8.79
C GLU A 27 -9.97 -0.84 -8.70
N GLY A 28 -9.92 -2.14 -8.47
CA GLY A 28 -8.66 -2.86 -8.30
C GLY A 28 -8.66 -4.27 -8.90
N ARG A 29 -9.65 -4.62 -9.73
CA ARG A 29 -9.83 -5.99 -10.27
C ARG A 29 -8.56 -6.55 -10.92
N MET A 30 -7.84 -5.73 -11.66
CA MET A 30 -6.60 -6.12 -12.36
C MET A 30 -5.33 -5.75 -11.61
N LYS A 31 -5.45 -5.33 -10.36
CA LYS A 31 -4.34 -4.90 -9.52
C LYS A 31 -3.96 -6.01 -8.53
N SER A 32 -2.79 -5.87 -7.89
CA SER A 32 -2.34 -6.80 -6.84
C SER A 32 -3.13 -6.62 -5.54
N VAL A 33 -3.11 -7.63 -4.69
CA VAL A 33 -3.68 -7.53 -3.32
C VAL A 33 -3.04 -6.37 -2.56
N HIS A 34 -1.72 -6.19 -2.68
CA HIS A 34 -1.00 -5.07 -2.09
C HIS A 34 -1.57 -3.71 -2.53
N TYR A 35 -1.80 -3.51 -3.85
CA TYR A 35 -2.41 -2.28 -4.35
C TYR A 35 -3.78 -2.04 -3.71
N VAL A 36 -4.65 -3.05 -3.71
CA VAL A 36 -6.02 -2.91 -3.19
C VAL A 36 -6.02 -2.63 -1.69
N SER A 37 -5.18 -3.33 -0.92
CA SER A 37 -5.07 -3.12 0.53
C SER A 37 -4.53 -1.73 0.87
N THR A 38 -3.49 -1.27 0.18
CA THR A 38 -2.94 0.07 0.38
C THR A 38 -3.97 1.16 0.07
N VAL A 39 -4.60 1.07 -1.11
CA VAL A 39 -5.61 2.07 -1.50
C VAL A 39 -6.79 2.07 -0.53
N ALA A 40 -7.32 0.89 -0.18
CA ALA A 40 -8.45 0.80 0.75
C ALA A 40 -8.11 1.37 2.13
N ASN A 41 -6.90 1.08 2.64
CA ASN A 41 -6.44 1.57 3.93
C ASN A 41 -6.26 3.09 3.93
N CYS A 42 -5.65 3.67 2.87
CA CYS A 42 -5.50 5.11 2.73
C CYS A 42 -6.85 5.83 2.69
N TYR A 43 -7.79 5.35 1.87
CA TYR A 43 -9.11 5.97 1.78
C TYR A 43 -9.92 5.81 3.07
N LYS A 44 -9.83 4.65 3.74
CA LYS A 44 -10.45 4.45 5.06
C LYS A 44 -9.88 5.43 6.08
N ALA A 45 -8.56 5.55 6.19
CA ALA A 45 -7.91 6.48 7.10
C ALA A 45 -8.28 7.94 6.81
N ALA A 46 -8.35 8.33 5.53
CA ALA A 46 -8.77 9.67 5.12
C ALA A 46 -10.22 9.98 5.56
N CYS A 47 -11.14 9.04 5.31
CA CYS A 47 -12.54 9.22 5.72
C CYS A 47 -12.68 9.28 7.24
N ASP A 48 -12.04 8.38 7.98
CA ASP A 48 -12.10 8.35 9.44
C ASP A 48 -11.55 9.65 10.04
N ALA A 49 -10.39 10.10 9.54
CA ALA A 49 -9.78 11.34 10.02
C ALA A 49 -10.67 12.56 9.73
N TYR A 50 -11.24 12.66 8.52
CA TYR A 50 -12.13 13.79 8.22
C TYR A 50 -13.45 13.75 9.01
N MET A 51 -13.98 12.57 9.27
CA MET A 51 -15.16 12.41 10.15
C MET A 51 -14.86 12.78 11.60
N GLU A 52 -13.62 12.68 12.06
CA GLU A 52 -13.18 13.18 13.36
C GLU A 52 -13.04 14.71 13.35
N SER A 53 -12.23 15.25 12.46
CA SER A 53 -12.09 16.69 12.21
C SER A 53 -11.35 16.99 10.91
N ALA A 54 -11.54 18.18 10.35
CA ALA A 54 -10.77 18.62 9.18
C ALA A 54 -9.27 18.66 9.50
N GLU A 55 -8.88 19.11 10.69
CA GLU A 55 -7.49 19.19 11.14
C GLU A 55 -6.83 17.81 11.17
N ALA A 56 -7.55 16.78 11.65
CA ALA A 56 -7.06 15.40 11.67
C ALA A 56 -6.76 14.88 10.26
N PHE A 57 -7.66 15.15 9.31
CA PHE A 57 -7.42 14.80 7.90
C PHE A 57 -6.19 15.51 7.31
N TYR A 58 -6.10 16.84 7.49
CA TYR A 58 -4.98 17.60 6.94
C TYR A 58 -3.63 17.22 7.57
N ALA A 59 -3.63 16.72 8.81
CA ALA A 59 -2.42 16.26 9.48
C ALA A 59 -1.81 15.00 8.82
N ILE A 60 -2.64 14.12 8.22
CA ILE A 60 -2.17 12.86 7.61
C ILE A 60 -2.23 12.85 6.08
N LYS A 61 -2.80 13.87 5.45
CA LYS A 61 -3.08 13.91 4.01
C LYS A 61 -1.84 13.62 3.16
N ASP A 62 -0.71 14.26 3.47
CA ASP A 62 0.50 14.12 2.68
C ASP A 62 1.11 12.72 2.82
N ASP A 63 1.00 12.10 3.99
CA ASP A 63 1.42 10.71 4.22
C ASP A 63 0.56 9.73 3.42
N LEU A 64 -0.76 9.95 3.37
CA LEU A 64 -1.67 9.16 2.55
C LEU A 64 -1.33 9.24 1.05
N ILE A 65 -1.01 10.43 0.56
CA ILE A 65 -0.59 10.65 -0.83
C ILE A 65 0.71 9.89 -1.10
N ASN A 66 1.70 9.99 -0.20
CA ASN A 66 2.97 9.30 -0.32
C ASN A 66 2.78 7.77 -0.37
N GLU A 67 1.90 7.21 0.47
CA GLU A 67 1.57 5.78 0.44
C GLU A 67 0.95 5.35 -0.90
N LEU A 68 0.01 6.12 -1.41
CA LEU A 68 -0.59 5.82 -2.72
C LEU A 68 0.45 5.84 -3.86
N TRP A 69 1.43 6.74 -3.79
CA TRP A 69 2.52 6.79 -4.77
C TRP A 69 3.42 5.55 -4.74
N LYS A 70 3.57 4.86 -3.59
CA LYS A 70 4.35 3.61 -3.50
C LYS A 70 3.77 2.50 -4.39
N VAL A 71 2.44 2.48 -4.58
CA VAL A 71 1.73 1.45 -5.36
C VAL A 71 1.24 1.95 -6.72
N ALA A 72 1.30 3.26 -6.99
CA ALA A 72 0.83 3.85 -8.23
C ALA A 72 1.68 3.38 -9.42
N GLN A 73 1.02 2.85 -10.46
CA GLN A 73 1.66 2.43 -11.70
C GLN A 73 1.55 3.48 -12.82
N ARG A 74 0.79 4.55 -12.58
CA ARG A 74 0.54 5.66 -13.50
C ARG A 74 0.49 6.96 -12.72
N GLU A 75 0.50 8.07 -13.42
CA GLU A 75 0.19 9.37 -12.83
C GLU A 75 -1.24 9.40 -12.31
N LEU A 76 -1.48 10.23 -11.30
CA LEU A 76 -2.76 10.37 -10.62
C LEU A 76 -3.42 11.68 -11.02
N ALA A 77 -4.74 11.67 -11.22
CA ALA A 77 -5.55 12.84 -11.52
C ALA A 77 -6.96 12.72 -10.93
N THR A 78 -7.65 13.85 -10.84
CA THR A 78 -9.04 13.89 -10.31
C THR A 78 -10.11 13.54 -11.34
N GLY A 79 -9.72 13.13 -12.56
CA GLY A 79 -10.67 12.85 -13.65
C GLY A 79 -11.48 14.08 -14.02
N PHE A 80 -12.80 13.93 -14.10
CA PHE A 80 -13.73 15.01 -14.50
C PHE A 80 -14.28 15.86 -13.33
N TYR A 81 -13.89 15.59 -12.10
CA TYR A 81 -14.52 16.23 -10.93
C TYR A 81 -14.33 17.74 -10.87
N TYR A 82 -13.15 18.25 -11.22
CA TYR A 82 -12.84 19.67 -11.09
C TYR A 82 -12.61 20.39 -12.44
N LYS A 83 -12.34 19.64 -13.48
CA LYS A 83 -12.09 20.18 -14.82
C LYS A 83 -12.42 19.16 -15.90
N THR A 84 -12.65 19.63 -17.11
CA THR A 84 -12.67 18.73 -18.27
C THR A 84 -11.25 18.24 -18.53
N PRO A 85 -11.00 16.92 -18.55
CA PRO A 85 -9.70 16.36 -18.89
C PRO A 85 -9.25 16.81 -20.28
N THR A 86 -7.96 17.10 -20.38
CA THR A 86 -7.29 17.43 -21.63
C THR A 86 -6.43 16.26 -22.11
N GLU A 87 -5.72 16.43 -23.20
CA GLU A 87 -4.75 15.45 -23.67
C GLU A 87 -3.63 15.13 -22.63
N ASN A 88 -3.39 16.05 -21.68
CA ASN A 88 -2.41 15.86 -20.60
C ASN A 88 -2.82 14.79 -19.57
N GLU A 89 -4.11 14.51 -19.46
CA GLU A 89 -4.61 13.39 -18.62
C GLU A 89 -4.65 12.06 -19.37
N GLN A 90 -4.08 12.00 -20.58
CA GLN A 90 -3.91 10.79 -21.36
C GLN A 90 -2.43 10.47 -21.54
N LEU A 91 -2.03 9.25 -21.23
CA LEU A 91 -0.66 8.80 -21.41
C LEU A 91 -0.45 8.33 -22.84
N PHE A 92 0.01 9.21 -23.72
CA PHE A 92 0.39 8.85 -25.08
C PHE A 92 1.78 8.20 -25.08
N GLY A 93 1.85 6.89 -25.23
CA GLY A 93 3.11 6.17 -25.31
C GLY A 93 3.96 6.17 -24.03
N ALA A 94 3.44 6.71 -22.92
CA ALA A 94 4.12 6.73 -21.65
C ALA A 94 4.23 5.29 -21.09
N ARG A 95 5.41 4.97 -20.57
CA ARG A 95 5.64 3.70 -19.88
C ARG A 95 4.94 3.74 -18.51
N ARG A 96 4.50 2.56 -18.05
CA ARG A 96 4.06 2.40 -16.66
C ARG A 96 5.16 2.89 -15.73
N LYS A 97 4.78 3.68 -14.74
CA LYS A 97 5.67 4.01 -13.63
C LYS A 97 5.96 2.70 -12.88
N ILE A 98 7.23 2.40 -12.64
CA ILE A 98 7.61 1.23 -11.85
C ILE A 98 7.44 1.66 -10.39
N PRO A 99 6.65 0.95 -9.58
CA PRO A 99 6.57 1.23 -8.14
C PRO A 99 7.96 1.20 -7.52
N GLN A 100 8.24 2.12 -6.61
CA GLN A 100 9.53 2.17 -5.90
C GLN A 100 9.66 1.03 -4.89
N TYR A 101 8.53 0.49 -4.43
CA TYR A 101 8.45 -0.58 -3.44
C TYR A 101 8.04 -1.90 -4.09
N LYS A 102 8.64 -2.97 -3.60
CA LYS A 102 8.36 -4.34 -4.05
C LYS A 102 7.61 -5.08 -2.96
N PHE A 103 6.42 -5.56 -3.27
CA PHE A 103 5.68 -6.41 -2.35
C PHE A 103 6.36 -7.77 -2.19
N VAL A 104 6.88 -8.07 -1.00
CA VAL A 104 7.67 -9.28 -0.73
C VAL A 104 6.88 -10.37 -0.01
N GLY A 105 5.83 -10.03 0.73
CA GLY A 105 5.03 -11.03 1.44
C GLY A 105 3.88 -10.42 2.24
N GLU A 106 3.13 -11.28 2.88
CA GLU A 106 2.06 -10.95 3.80
C GLU A 106 2.30 -11.64 5.14
N VAL A 107 2.13 -10.91 6.23
CA VAL A 107 2.15 -11.49 7.58
C VAL A 107 0.87 -12.29 7.76
N VAL A 108 1.01 -13.58 8.06
CA VAL A 108 -0.12 -14.50 8.26
C VAL A 108 -0.30 -14.90 9.72
N ASP A 109 0.75 -14.74 10.54
CA ASP A 109 0.72 -15.02 11.96
C ASP A 109 1.80 -14.22 12.69
N PHE A 110 1.62 -13.99 13.98
CA PHE A 110 2.59 -13.30 14.84
C PHE A 110 2.57 -13.88 16.25
N ASP A 111 3.72 -14.27 16.76
CA ASP A 111 3.91 -14.71 18.13
C ASP A 111 4.54 -13.59 18.97
N PRO A 112 3.77 -12.93 19.85
CA PRO A 112 4.27 -11.86 20.69
C PRO A 112 5.25 -12.32 21.77
N ALA A 113 5.25 -13.62 22.13
CA ALA A 113 6.17 -14.14 23.14
C ALA A 113 7.61 -14.24 22.62
N THR A 114 7.77 -14.55 21.35
CA THR A 114 9.06 -14.70 20.69
C THR A 114 9.37 -13.54 19.73
N MET A 115 8.43 -12.60 19.55
CA MET A 115 8.53 -11.52 18.56
C MET A 115 8.79 -12.04 17.14
N THR A 116 8.12 -13.15 16.79
CA THR A 116 8.31 -13.83 15.51
C THR A 116 7.11 -13.64 14.61
N ALA A 117 7.32 -13.08 13.44
CA ALA A 117 6.31 -12.98 12.39
C ALA A 117 6.44 -14.15 11.40
N THR A 118 5.31 -14.77 11.06
CA THR A 118 5.21 -15.76 9.97
C THR A 118 4.75 -15.03 8.70
N ILE A 119 5.56 -15.12 7.67
CA ILE A 119 5.35 -14.42 6.40
C ILE A 119 5.03 -15.45 5.31
N ARG A 120 3.93 -15.25 4.59
CA ARG A 120 3.70 -15.91 3.30
C ARG A 120 4.39 -15.14 2.20
N GLN A 121 5.47 -15.69 1.70
CA GLN A 121 6.32 -15.06 0.68
C GLN A 121 5.58 -14.81 -0.63
N ARG A 122 5.82 -13.66 -1.26
CA ARG A 122 5.33 -13.32 -2.60
C ARG A 122 6.46 -13.01 -3.59
N ASN A 123 7.58 -12.56 -3.07
CA ASN A 123 8.80 -12.28 -3.83
C ASN A 123 10.03 -12.71 -3.04
N VAL A 124 11.19 -12.73 -3.68
CA VAL A 124 12.45 -13.06 -3.02
C VAL A 124 12.68 -12.17 -1.81
N ILE A 125 13.04 -12.79 -0.69
CA ILE A 125 13.44 -12.15 0.56
C ILE A 125 14.86 -12.61 0.91
N LEU A 126 15.69 -11.66 1.34
CA LEU A 126 17.06 -11.92 1.80
C LEU A 126 17.18 -11.54 3.27
N GLU A 127 18.03 -12.28 3.99
CA GLU A 127 18.50 -11.85 5.30
C GLU A 127 19.18 -10.48 5.15
N GLY A 128 18.79 -9.49 5.99
CA GLY A 128 19.30 -8.13 5.94
C GLY A 128 18.56 -7.19 4.96
N ASP A 129 17.57 -7.65 4.21
CA ASP A 129 16.71 -6.74 3.43
C ASP A 129 16.04 -5.73 4.36
N HIS A 130 16.02 -4.46 3.95
CA HIS A 130 15.24 -3.43 4.65
C HIS A 130 13.81 -3.45 4.14
N VAL A 131 12.85 -3.64 5.04
CA VAL A 131 11.44 -3.80 4.70
C VAL A 131 10.55 -2.88 5.52
N GLU A 132 9.44 -2.50 4.94
CA GLU A 132 8.36 -1.80 5.60
C GLU A 132 7.19 -2.76 5.84
N PHE A 133 6.75 -2.85 7.09
CA PHE A 133 5.52 -3.50 7.48
C PHE A 133 4.38 -2.49 7.48
N TYR A 134 3.26 -2.91 6.96
CA TYR A 134 2.12 -2.08 6.74
C TYR A 134 0.85 -2.85 7.08
N GLY A 135 -0.02 -2.27 7.89
CA GLY A 135 -1.21 -2.93 8.41
C GLY A 135 -2.46 -2.04 8.48
N PRO A 136 -3.59 -2.60 8.95
CA PRO A 136 -4.83 -1.86 9.12
C PRO A 136 -4.68 -0.64 10.04
N GLY A 137 -5.47 0.40 9.80
CA GLY A 137 -5.43 1.64 10.59
C GLY A 137 -4.25 2.54 10.26
N PHE A 138 -3.69 2.40 9.06
CA PHE A 138 -2.55 3.20 8.59
C PHE A 138 -1.32 3.10 9.50
N ARG A 139 -1.12 1.91 10.10
CA ARG A 139 0.05 1.60 10.92
C ARG A 139 1.14 1.00 10.06
N HIS A 140 2.35 1.51 10.21
CA HIS A 140 3.53 0.96 9.55
C HIS A 140 4.78 1.17 10.39
N PHE A 141 5.74 0.29 10.18
CA PHE A 141 7.09 0.40 10.72
C PHE A 141 8.09 -0.24 9.76
N GLU A 142 9.34 0.16 9.89
CA GLU A 142 10.44 -0.37 9.09
C GLU A 142 11.40 -1.17 9.97
N CYS A 143 11.94 -2.25 9.42
CA CYS A 143 13.02 -2.99 10.05
C CYS A 143 13.84 -3.77 9.01
N ASP A 144 15.00 -4.24 9.43
CA ASP A 144 15.78 -5.18 8.65
C ASP A 144 15.33 -6.61 8.94
N ILE A 145 15.25 -7.44 7.89
CA ILE A 145 14.96 -8.87 8.01
C ILE A 145 16.06 -9.54 8.83
N LYS A 146 15.71 -10.14 9.95
CA LYS A 146 16.62 -10.86 10.85
C LYS A 146 16.05 -12.22 11.20
N ASP A 147 16.98 -13.18 11.39
CA ASP A 147 16.66 -14.56 11.74
C ASP A 147 15.66 -15.20 10.79
N LEU A 148 15.99 -15.09 9.49
CA LEU A 148 15.17 -15.67 8.43
C LEU A 148 15.26 -17.20 8.46
N HIS A 149 14.11 -17.85 8.62
CA HIS A 149 13.99 -19.32 8.63
C HIS A 149 12.96 -19.78 7.61
N ASP A 150 13.20 -20.98 7.06
CA ASP A 150 12.24 -21.67 6.20
C ASP A 150 11.11 -22.33 7.01
N ALA A 151 10.16 -22.96 6.32
CA ALA A 151 9.02 -23.64 6.94
C ALA A 151 9.42 -24.84 7.84
N ASN A 152 10.64 -25.33 7.72
CA ASN A 152 11.17 -26.42 8.53
C ASN A 152 11.98 -25.90 9.75
N GLY A 153 12.09 -24.59 9.91
CA GLY A 153 12.85 -23.94 10.97
C GLY A 153 14.37 -23.88 10.71
N ASN A 154 14.83 -24.15 9.49
CA ASN A 154 16.22 -23.99 9.16
C ASN A 154 16.55 -22.54 8.88
N LYS A 155 17.64 -22.02 9.43
CA LYS A 155 18.14 -20.69 9.12
C LYS A 155 18.61 -20.63 7.68
N ILE A 156 18.17 -19.61 6.94
CA ILE A 156 18.50 -19.38 5.53
C ILE A 156 18.90 -17.92 5.31
N ASP A 157 19.76 -17.66 4.33
CA ASP A 157 20.14 -16.30 3.92
C ASP A 157 19.25 -15.75 2.81
N ARG A 158 18.51 -16.64 2.15
CA ARG A 158 17.70 -16.30 0.99
C ARG A 158 16.50 -17.23 0.88
N ALA A 159 15.32 -16.64 0.70
CA ALA A 159 14.09 -17.33 0.35
C ALA A 159 13.70 -17.00 -1.10
N PRO A 160 13.92 -17.95 -2.05
CA PRO A 160 13.69 -17.67 -3.47
C PRO A 160 12.28 -17.99 -3.96
N ASN A 161 11.52 -18.84 -3.24
CA ASN A 161 10.32 -19.46 -3.77
C ASN A 161 9.05 -18.74 -3.28
N PRO A 162 8.22 -18.22 -4.18
CA PRO A 162 6.93 -17.65 -3.80
C PRO A 162 6.03 -18.67 -3.09
N MET A 163 5.16 -18.17 -2.20
CA MET A 163 4.15 -18.93 -1.45
C MET A 163 4.68 -19.80 -0.30
N GLU A 164 5.98 -19.87 -0.09
CA GLU A 164 6.53 -20.52 1.10
C GLU A 164 6.22 -19.71 2.36
N LEU A 165 6.11 -20.40 3.48
CA LEU A 165 6.02 -19.79 4.81
C LEU A 165 7.43 -19.61 5.35
N LEU A 166 7.70 -18.42 5.84
CA LEU A 166 8.97 -18.02 6.41
C LEU A 166 8.72 -17.44 7.80
N THR A 167 9.69 -17.54 8.68
CA THR A 167 9.65 -16.82 9.95
C THR A 167 10.82 -15.86 10.08
N ILE A 168 10.57 -14.71 10.68
CA ILE A 168 11.55 -13.68 10.96
C ILE A 168 11.31 -13.08 12.35
N THR A 169 12.35 -12.52 12.94
CA THR A 169 12.22 -11.71 14.16
C THR A 169 11.86 -10.28 13.80
N VAL A 170 10.86 -9.71 14.46
CA VAL A 170 10.42 -8.33 14.26
C VAL A 170 10.48 -7.53 15.56
N PRO A 171 10.70 -6.20 15.52
CA PRO A 171 10.88 -5.38 16.72
C PRO A 171 9.57 -5.06 17.44
N GLN A 172 8.42 -5.22 16.79
CA GLN A 172 7.10 -4.88 17.32
C GLN A 172 5.98 -5.61 16.56
N GLU A 173 4.78 -5.60 17.16
CA GLU A 173 3.54 -6.14 16.58
C GLU A 173 2.93 -5.20 15.54
#